data_de829221344e907030e5634e29fa9d84
#
_entry.id   de829221344e907030e5634e29fa9d84
#
_cell.length_a   1.000
_cell.length_b   1.000
_cell.length_c   1.000
_cell.angle_alpha   90.00
_cell.angle_beta   90.00
_cell.angle_gamma   90.00
#
_symmetry.space_group_name_H-M   'P 1'
#
loop_
_entity.id
_entity.type
_entity.pdbx_description
1 polymer ?
#
loop_
_entity_poly.entity_id
_entity_poly.type
_entity_poly.pdbx_seq_one_letter_code
_entity_poly.pdbx_strand_id
1 'polypeptide(L)'
;MKRKYTYAALLLFLIASVSLIVLKYSGSVKAEPTVYPLLPRAAIAPDSKEWLKVKEEAYKLQQQITANPNDAKSLTQLATLYIQEARVTGNYAYYDKASMKLVENALQMDSTNLEALVLKSLLYLSQHHFAEGLEMAQHARNINPYNAFVYGVCVDGNVEMGNYDSAVADADKMLSIRPDIRSYSRASYLREIYGDYKGAIEAMQMAVSAGA
;
A
#
# COMPACT_ATOMS: atom_id res chain seq x y z
N MET A 1 4.66 -56.08 24.58
CA MET A 1 4.24 -56.00 23.15
C MET A 1 3.09 -55.03 22.90
N LYS A 2 1.99 -55.05 23.69
CA LYS A 2 0.77 -54.18 23.47
C LYS A 2 1.07 -52.69 23.36
N ARG A 3 1.95 -52.09 24.23
CA ARG A 3 2.29 -50.67 24.18
C ARG A 3 2.91 -50.17 22.87
N LYS A 4 3.76 -50.97 22.19
CA LYS A 4 4.39 -50.64 20.92
C LYS A 4 3.36 -50.46 19.80
N TYR A 5 2.34 -51.32 19.76
CA TYR A 5 1.25 -51.24 18.79
C TYR A 5 0.32 -50.01 19.05
N THR A 6 0.12 -49.67 20.32
CA THR A 6 -0.64 -48.46 20.68
C THR A 6 0.04 -47.18 20.18
N TYR A 7 1.36 -47.05 20.36
CA TYR A 7 2.11 -45.90 19.85
C TYR A 7 2.14 -45.85 18.32
N ALA A 8 2.31 -47.00 17.66
CA ALA A 8 2.23 -47.11 16.20
C ALA A 8 0.85 -46.70 15.66
N ALA A 9 -0.22 -47.09 16.29
CA ALA A 9 -1.60 -46.72 15.92
C ALA A 9 -1.84 -45.19 16.12
N LEU A 10 -1.35 -44.60 17.21
CA LEU A 10 -1.47 -43.17 17.46
C LEU A 10 -0.67 -42.35 16.42
N LEU A 11 0.54 -42.82 16.06
CA LEU A 11 1.37 -42.16 15.05
C LEU A 11 0.69 -42.20 13.67
N LEU A 12 0.13 -43.35 13.29
CA LEU A 12 -0.60 -43.49 12.02
C LEU A 12 -1.84 -42.58 11.98
N PHE A 13 -2.58 -42.48 13.11
CA PHE A 13 -3.74 -41.61 13.23
C PHE A 13 -3.30 -40.12 13.09
N LEU A 14 -2.19 -39.73 13.72
CA LEU A 14 -1.67 -38.36 13.61
C LEU A 14 -1.27 -38.04 12.16
N ILE A 15 -0.54 -38.95 11.51
CA ILE A 15 -0.14 -38.79 10.10
C ILE A 15 -1.36 -38.67 9.19
N ALA A 16 -2.36 -39.53 9.37
CA ALA A 16 -3.60 -39.48 8.59
C ALA A 16 -4.36 -38.16 8.80
N SER A 17 -4.44 -37.68 10.05
CA SER A 17 -5.10 -36.40 10.38
C SER A 17 -4.38 -35.21 9.75
N VAL A 18 -3.06 -35.15 9.84
CA VAL A 18 -2.24 -34.10 9.21
C VAL A 18 -2.38 -34.15 7.69
N SER A 19 -2.34 -35.35 7.09
CA SER A 19 -2.50 -35.53 5.64
C SER A 19 -3.88 -35.04 5.17
N LEU A 20 -4.94 -35.37 5.91
CA LEU A 20 -6.30 -34.89 5.61
C LEU A 20 -6.43 -33.35 5.70
N ILE A 21 -5.80 -32.74 6.71
CA ILE A 21 -5.75 -31.28 6.87
C ILE A 21 -5.01 -30.66 5.68
N VAL A 22 -3.84 -31.18 5.34
CA VAL A 22 -3.04 -30.68 4.21
C VAL A 22 -3.78 -30.83 2.89
N LEU A 23 -4.39 -31.98 2.62
CA LEU A 23 -5.18 -32.22 1.41
C LEU A 23 -6.40 -31.29 1.32
N LYS A 24 -7.12 -31.11 2.43
CA LYS A 24 -8.24 -30.17 2.50
C LYS A 24 -7.82 -28.73 2.30
N TYR A 25 -6.69 -28.33 2.90
CA TYR A 25 -6.14 -26.99 2.75
C TYR A 25 -5.61 -26.75 1.33
N SER A 26 -4.85 -27.68 0.73
CA SER A 26 -4.41 -27.60 -0.66
C SER A 26 -5.55 -27.53 -1.66
N GLY A 27 -6.62 -28.30 -1.44
CA GLY A 27 -7.81 -28.27 -2.31
C GLY A 27 -8.67 -27.03 -2.15
N SER A 28 -8.53 -26.29 -1.05
CA SER A 28 -9.27 -25.05 -0.79
C SER A 28 -8.55 -23.79 -1.25
N VAL A 29 -7.27 -23.86 -1.64
CA VAL A 29 -6.54 -22.75 -2.23
C VAL A 29 -7.11 -22.52 -3.64
N LYS A 30 -8.18 -21.73 -3.73
CA LYS A 30 -8.65 -21.20 -5.02
C LYS A 30 -7.50 -20.38 -5.60
N ALA A 31 -7.19 -20.60 -6.90
CA ALA A 31 -6.26 -19.76 -7.60
C ALA A 31 -6.67 -18.29 -7.39
N GLU A 32 -5.73 -17.48 -6.89
CA GLU A 32 -6.01 -16.06 -6.66
C GLU A 32 -6.39 -15.40 -7.98
N PRO A 33 -7.45 -14.59 -8.00
CA PRO A 33 -7.87 -13.91 -9.22
C PRO A 33 -6.72 -13.02 -9.72
N THR A 34 -6.53 -12.98 -11.03
CA THR A 34 -5.55 -12.09 -11.66
C THR A 34 -5.92 -10.63 -11.42
N VAL A 35 -7.21 -10.35 -11.40
CA VAL A 35 -7.79 -9.04 -11.13
C VAL A 35 -8.89 -9.19 -10.08
N TYR A 36 -8.84 -8.33 -9.08
CA TYR A 36 -9.82 -8.30 -7.99
C TYR A 36 -11.01 -7.40 -8.35
N PRO A 37 -12.27 -7.86 -8.21
CA PRO A 37 -13.42 -7.00 -8.42
C PRO A 37 -13.52 -5.91 -7.34
N LEU A 38 -14.11 -4.76 -7.68
CA LEU A 38 -14.44 -3.75 -6.69
C LEU A 38 -15.51 -4.26 -5.72
N LEU A 39 -15.29 -4.05 -4.42
CA LEU A 39 -16.28 -4.35 -3.40
C LEU A 39 -17.35 -3.23 -3.38
N PRO A 40 -18.62 -3.56 -3.11
CA PRO A 40 -19.66 -2.56 -2.92
C PRO A 40 -19.31 -1.60 -1.77
N ARG A 41 -19.55 -0.30 -1.94
CA ARG A 41 -19.40 0.68 -0.87
C ARG A 41 -20.69 0.73 -0.05
N ALA A 42 -20.63 0.41 1.26
CA ALA A 42 -21.80 0.32 2.13
C ALA A 42 -22.46 1.68 2.41
N ALA A 43 -21.71 2.80 2.39
CA ALA A 43 -22.17 4.12 2.80
C ALA A 43 -22.60 5.03 1.64
N ILE A 44 -22.51 4.60 0.40
CA ILE A 44 -22.77 5.42 -0.79
C ILE A 44 -23.84 4.76 -1.66
N ALA A 45 -24.78 5.56 -2.16
CA ALA A 45 -25.79 5.08 -3.10
C ALA A 45 -25.14 4.40 -4.32
N PRO A 46 -25.65 3.22 -4.75
CA PRO A 46 -25.04 2.44 -5.84
C PRO A 46 -24.93 3.17 -7.17
N ASP A 47 -25.75 4.23 -7.36
CA ASP A 47 -25.87 5.09 -8.53
C ASP A 47 -25.22 6.46 -8.37
N SER A 48 -24.47 6.70 -7.29
CA SER A 48 -23.76 7.97 -7.12
C SER A 48 -22.78 8.19 -8.27
N LYS A 49 -22.71 9.42 -8.79
CA LYS A 49 -21.84 9.78 -9.92
C LYS A 49 -20.37 9.46 -9.65
N GLU A 50 -19.92 9.64 -8.41
CA GLU A 50 -18.56 9.32 -8.00
C GLU A 50 -18.29 7.81 -8.12
N TRP A 51 -19.18 6.99 -7.53
CA TRP A 51 -19.03 5.55 -7.55
C TRP A 51 -19.11 4.96 -8.96
N LEU A 52 -19.97 5.50 -9.81
CA LEU A 52 -20.06 5.11 -11.21
C LEU A 52 -18.75 5.38 -11.97
N LYS A 53 -18.12 6.55 -11.74
CA LYS A 53 -16.81 6.86 -12.33
C LYS A 53 -15.71 5.89 -11.88
N VAL A 54 -15.65 5.58 -10.59
CA VAL A 54 -14.67 4.63 -10.06
C VAL A 54 -14.85 3.24 -10.68
N LYS A 55 -16.10 2.77 -10.81
CA LYS A 55 -16.41 1.49 -11.47
C LYS A 55 -15.98 1.47 -12.94
N GLU A 56 -16.27 2.56 -13.67
CA GLU A 56 -15.90 2.70 -15.08
C GLU A 56 -14.38 2.70 -15.26
N GLU A 57 -13.65 3.46 -14.44
CA GLU A 57 -12.19 3.53 -14.48
C GLU A 57 -11.56 2.17 -14.14
N ALA A 58 -12.02 1.52 -13.07
CA ALA A 58 -11.55 0.19 -12.70
C ALA A 58 -11.80 -0.82 -13.83
N TYR A 59 -13.00 -0.82 -14.39
CA TYR A 59 -13.35 -1.73 -15.50
C TYR A 59 -12.43 -1.50 -16.71
N LYS A 60 -12.21 -0.25 -17.10
CA LYS A 60 -11.30 0.11 -18.19
C LYS A 60 -9.88 -0.41 -17.96
N LEU A 61 -9.32 -0.15 -16.77
CA LEU A 61 -7.98 -0.62 -16.41
C LEU A 61 -7.88 -2.14 -16.40
N GLN A 62 -8.90 -2.83 -15.88
CA GLN A 62 -8.97 -4.28 -15.90
C GLN A 62 -8.99 -4.86 -17.31
N GLN A 63 -9.74 -4.22 -18.24
CA GLN A 63 -9.74 -4.62 -19.64
C GLN A 63 -8.36 -4.39 -20.32
N GLN A 64 -7.70 -3.27 -20.02
CA GLN A 64 -6.35 -2.99 -20.52
C GLN A 64 -5.33 -4.04 -20.04
N ILE A 65 -5.35 -4.39 -18.75
CA ILE A 65 -4.49 -5.41 -18.17
C ILE A 65 -4.80 -6.81 -18.75
N THR A 66 -6.08 -7.11 -18.99
CA THR A 66 -6.46 -8.38 -19.62
C THR A 66 -5.95 -8.48 -21.05
N ALA A 67 -6.01 -7.39 -21.81
CA ALA A 67 -5.51 -7.32 -23.19
C ALA A 67 -3.97 -7.31 -23.25
N ASN A 68 -3.32 -6.62 -22.32
CA ASN A 68 -1.87 -6.55 -22.19
C ASN A 68 -1.44 -6.68 -20.72
N PRO A 69 -1.17 -7.90 -20.23
CA PRO A 69 -0.75 -8.13 -18.84
C PRO A 69 0.57 -7.43 -18.44
N ASN A 70 1.35 -6.99 -19.43
CA ASN A 70 2.63 -6.32 -19.24
C ASN A 70 2.52 -4.78 -19.35
N ASP A 71 1.32 -4.21 -19.29
CA ASP A 71 1.12 -2.77 -19.20
C ASP A 71 1.35 -2.26 -17.78
N ALA A 72 2.62 -1.93 -17.45
CA ALA A 72 3.01 -1.43 -16.16
C ALA A 72 2.21 -0.19 -15.73
N LYS A 73 1.84 0.68 -16.67
CA LYS A 73 1.04 1.88 -16.40
C LYS A 73 -0.37 1.52 -15.92
N SER A 74 -1.06 0.63 -16.62
CA SER A 74 -2.40 0.19 -16.20
C SER A 74 -2.35 -0.57 -14.88
N LEU A 75 -1.29 -1.35 -14.62
CA LEU A 75 -1.09 -2.03 -13.34
C LEU A 75 -0.95 -1.05 -12.18
N THR A 76 -0.10 -0.03 -12.29
CA THR A 76 0.11 0.97 -11.23
C THR A 76 -1.11 1.86 -11.04
N GLN A 77 -1.82 2.22 -12.11
CA GLN A 77 -3.06 2.98 -12.03
C GLN A 77 -4.17 2.20 -11.31
N LEU A 78 -4.36 0.92 -11.62
CA LEU A 78 -5.34 0.08 -10.91
C LEU A 78 -4.96 -0.14 -9.45
N ALA A 79 -3.67 -0.32 -9.16
CA ALA A 79 -3.18 -0.41 -7.78
C ALA A 79 -3.45 0.88 -7.00
N THR A 80 -3.24 2.05 -7.61
CA THR A 80 -3.56 3.36 -7.02
C THR A 80 -5.05 3.47 -6.70
N LEU A 81 -5.91 3.06 -7.63
CA LEU A 81 -7.36 3.05 -7.42
C LEU A 81 -7.75 2.14 -6.24
N TYR A 82 -7.18 0.94 -6.15
CA TYR A 82 -7.45 0.04 -5.03
C TYR A 82 -6.95 0.59 -3.68
N ILE A 83 -5.78 1.23 -3.63
CA ILE A 83 -5.30 1.92 -2.41
C ILE A 83 -6.26 3.03 -1.98
N GLN A 84 -6.84 3.77 -2.93
CA GLN A 84 -7.86 4.78 -2.63
C GLN A 84 -9.15 4.12 -2.11
N GLU A 85 -9.59 3.03 -2.72
CA GLU A 85 -10.77 2.27 -2.26
C GLU A 85 -10.56 1.67 -0.86
N ALA A 86 -9.36 1.22 -0.53
CA ALA A 86 -9.03 0.79 0.82
C ALA A 86 -9.30 1.89 1.86
N ARG A 87 -8.86 3.12 1.56
CA ARG A 87 -9.06 4.29 2.44
C ARG A 87 -10.53 4.71 2.57
N VAL A 88 -11.27 4.66 1.46
CA VAL A 88 -12.70 5.04 1.44
C VAL A 88 -13.58 4.02 2.14
N THR A 89 -13.27 2.73 2.00
CA THR A 89 -14.13 1.63 2.46
C THR A 89 -13.69 0.99 3.76
N GLY A 90 -12.41 1.21 4.18
CA GLY A 90 -11.80 0.49 5.31
C GLY A 90 -11.41 -0.96 4.99
N ASN A 91 -11.61 -1.45 3.76
CA ASN A 91 -11.33 -2.83 3.37
C ASN A 91 -9.85 -3.04 3.00
N TYR A 92 -8.94 -2.63 3.89
CA TYR A 92 -7.49 -2.69 3.68
C TYR A 92 -7.00 -4.11 3.34
N ALA A 93 -7.39 -5.12 4.10
CA ALA A 93 -6.93 -6.50 3.88
C ALA A 93 -7.22 -7.04 2.47
N TYR A 94 -8.32 -6.59 1.86
CA TYR A 94 -8.68 -6.98 0.50
C TYR A 94 -7.92 -6.17 -0.55
N TYR A 95 -7.98 -4.85 -0.43
CA TYR A 95 -7.43 -3.96 -1.46
C TYR A 95 -5.91 -3.86 -1.42
N ASP A 96 -5.28 -3.93 -0.24
CA ASP A 96 -3.82 -3.94 -0.14
C ASP A 96 -3.23 -5.20 -0.79
N LYS A 97 -3.88 -6.36 -0.59
CA LYS A 97 -3.49 -7.60 -1.26
C LYS A 97 -3.64 -7.49 -2.79
N ALA A 98 -4.75 -6.94 -3.26
CA ALA A 98 -5.01 -6.71 -4.68
C ALA A 98 -3.98 -5.77 -5.29
N SER A 99 -3.69 -4.64 -4.61
CA SER A 99 -2.71 -3.65 -5.04
C SER A 99 -1.28 -4.21 -5.06
N MET A 100 -0.89 -4.94 -4.00
CA MET A 100 0.45 -5.52 -3.90
C MET A 100 0.74 -6.44 -5.08
N LYS A 101 -0.22 -7.28 -5.47
CA LYS A 101 -0.07 -8.17 -6.64
C LYS A 101 0.18 -7.40 -7.94
N LEU A 102 -0.56 -6.31 -8.17
CA LEU A 102 -0.37 -5.47 -9.37
C LEU A 102 0.99 -4.77 -9.37
N VAL A 103 1.38 -4.25 -8.22
CA VAL A 103 2.66 -3.56 -8.02
C VAL A 103 3.83 -4.52 -8.21
N GLU A 104 3.75 -5.73 -7.66
CA GLU A 104 4.78 -6.76 -7.83
C GLU A 104 4.91 -7.19 -9.29
N ASN A 105 3.81 -7.34 -10.02
CA ASN A 105 3.85 -7.61 -11.45
C ASN A 105 4.56 -6.47 -12.21
N ALA A 106 4.28 -5.21 -11.89
CA ALA A 106 4.97 -4.08 -12.51
C ALA A 106 6.47 -4.08 -12.21
N LEU A 107 6.87 -4.38 -10.95
CA LEU A 107 8.28 -4.44 -10.55
C LEU A 107 9.03 -5.66 -11.10
N GLN A 108 8.35 -6.76 -11.40
CA GLN A 108 8.95 -7.90 -12.10
C GLN A 108 9.36 -7.55 -13.54
N MET A 109 8.64 -6.64 -14.20
CA MET A 109 8.97 -6.18 -15.56
C MET A 109 10.04 -5.08 -15.54
N ASP A 110 9.95 -4.16 -14.59
CA ASP A 110 10.91 -3.06 -14.39
C ASP A 110 11.09 -2.81 -12.89
N SER A 111 12.18 -3.33 -12.34
CA SER A 111 12.53 -3.17 -10.92
C SER A 111 12.82 -1.73 -10.51
N THR A 112 12.99 -0.83 -11.49
CA THR A 112 13.24 0.60 -11.29
C THR A 112 11.99 1.46 -11.56
N ASN A 113 10.84 0.85 -11.78
CA ASN A 113 9.59 1.57 -11.98
C ASN A 113 9.26 2.40 -10.73
N LEU A 114 9.44 3.72 -10.85
CA LEU A 114 9.31 4.66 -9.75
C LEU A 114 7.92 4.61 -9.10
N GLU A 115 6.87 4.59 -9.91
CA GLU A 115 5.49 4.59 -9.43
C GLU A 115 5.19 3.30 -8.65
N ALA A 116 5.62 2.16 -9.17
CA ALA A 116 5.44 0.88 -8.51
C ALA A 116 6.21 0.78 -7.18
N LEU A 117 7.46 1.30 -7.11
CA LEU A 117 8.23 1.37 -5.86
C LEU A 117 7.54 2.23 -4.80
N VAL A 118 7.02 3.38 -5.21
CA VAL A 118 6.28 4.29 -4.31
C VAL A 118 4.99 3.63 -3.80
N LEU A 119 4.23 2.97 -4.68
CA LEU A 119 3.02 2.25 -4.28
C LEU A 119 3.33 1.08 -3.34
N LYS A 120 4.43 0.34 -3.59
CA LYS A 120 4.88 -0.72 -2.70
C LYS A 120 5.25 -0.19 -1.31
N SER A 121 5.95 0.94 -1.27
CA SER A 121 6.26 1.63 -0.02
C SER A 121 4.98 2.00 0.76
N LEU A 122 4.00 2.63 0.10
CA LEU A 122 2.73 2.99 0.73
C LEU A 122 1.97 1.76 1.27
N LEU A 123 1.99 0.64 0.54
CA LEU A 123 1.37 -0.62 0.98
C LEU A 123 2.07 -1.20 2.21
N TYR A 124 3.40 -1.18 2.24
CA TYR A 124 4.15 -1.61 3.43
C TYR A 124 3.87 -0.71 4.64
N LEU A 125 3.84 0.62 4.46
CA LEU A 125 3.50 1.54 5.55
C LEU A 125 2.07 1.31 6.07
N SER A 126 1.09 1.05 5.18
CA SER A 126 -0.30 0.76 5.57
C SER A 126 -0.43 -0.55 6.35
N GLN A 127 0.48 -1.50 6.13
CA GLN A 127 0.55 -2.80 6.81
C GLN A 127 1.48 -2.80 8.03
N HIS A 128 1.99 -1.63 8.45
CA HIS A 128 2.95 -1.46 9.56
C HIS A 128 4.31 -2.14 9.33
N HIS A 129 4.66 -2.43 8.09
CA HIS A 129 6.01 -2.87 7.68
C HIS A 129 6.87 -1.63 7.40
N PHE A 130 7.13 -0.86 8.47
CA PHE A 130 7.71 0.49 8.34
C PHE A 130 9.13 0.49 7.78
N ALA A 131 9.96 -0.47 8.18
CA ALA A 131 11.34 -0.57 7.71
C ALA A 131 11.41 -0.87 6.20
N GLU A 132 10.64 -1.85 5.73
CA GLU A 132 10.55 -2.21 4.32
C GLU A 132 9.92 -1.09 3.49
N GLY A 133 8.91 -0.40 4.05
CA GLY A 133 8.29 0.76 3.43
C GLY A 133 9.27 1.90 3.22
N LEU A 134 10.06 2.22 4.25
CA LEU A 134 11.09 3.26 4.18
C LEU A 134 12.20 2.89 3.18
N GLU A 135 12.65 1.62 3.14
CA GLU A 135 13.64 1.13 2.18
C GLU A 135 13.15 1.34 0.73
N MET A 136 11.92 0.97 0.43
CA MET A 136 11.33 1.18 -0.91
C MET A 136 11.23 2.66 -1.27
N ALA A 137 10.84 3.53 -0.32
CA ALA A 137 10.80 4.97 -0.54
C ALA A 137 12.19 5.56 -0.83
N GLN A 138 13.20 5.13 -0.08
CA GLN A 138 14.60 5.55 -0.29
C GLN A 138 15.13 5.07 -1.65
N HIS A 139 14.79 3.86 -2.07
CA HIS A 139 15.11 3.38 -3.40
C HIS A 139 14.47 4.25 -4.49
N ALA A 140 13.18 4.55 -4.36
CA ALA A 140 12.47 5.46 -5.27
C ALA A 140 13.09 6.87 -5.29
N ARG A 141 13.52 7.39 -4.13
CA ARG A 141 14.23 8.67 -4.01
C ARG A 141 15.55 8.69 -4.77
N ASN A 142 16.30 7.59 -4.72
CA ASN A 142 17.58 7.48 -5.43
C ASN A 142 17.38 7.46 -6.96
N ILE A 143 16.27 6.92 -7.45
CA ILE A 143 15.92 6.94 -8.87
C ILE A 143 15.51 8.35 -9.34
N ASN A 144 14.67 9.04 -8.55
CA ASN A 144 14.24 10.39 -8.87
C ASN A 144 14.30 11.32 -7.65
N PRO A 145 15.44 11.99 -7.42
CA PRO A 145 15.63 12.90 -6.29
C PRO A 145 14.89 14.24 -6.40
N TYR A 146 14.12 14.45 -7.46
CA TYR A 146 13.31 15.66 -7.67
C TYR A 146 11.80 15.41 -7.52
N ASN A 147 11.41 14.22 -7.08
CA ASN A 147 10.00 13.88 -6.86
C ASN A 147 9.59 14.20 -5.41
N ALA A 148 8.90 15.31 -5.21
CA ALA A 148 8.42 15.73 -3.88
C ALA A 148 7.57 14.67 -3.17
N PHE A 149 6.76 13.90 -3.90
CA PHE A 149 5.90 12.87 -3.30
C PHE A 149 6.71 11.75 -2.64
N VAL A 150 7.81 11.36 -3.25
CA VAL A 150 8.73 10.34 -2.70
C VAL A 150 9.31 10.80 -1.35
N TYR A 151 9.71 12.07 -1.25
CA TYR A 151 10.16 12.62 0.03
C TYR A 151 9.07 12.59 1.09
N GLY A 152 7.82 12.87 0.71
CA GLY A 152 6.68 12.75 1.63
C GLY A 152 6.52 11.33 2.18
N VAL A 153 6.73 10.30 1.35
CA VAL A 153 6.69 8.91 1.81
C VAL A 153 7.89 8.57 2.70
N CYS A 154 9.09 9.13 2.41
CA CYS A 154 10.25 9.02 3.30
C CYS A 154 9.99 9.70 4.66
N VAL A 155 9.35 10.87 4.68
CA VAL A 155 8.94 11.53 5.94
C VAL A 155 8.05 10.59 6.75
N ASP A 156 6.99 10.06 6.14
CA ASP A 156 6.04 9.18 6.81
C ASP A 156 6.76 7.93 7.39
N GLY A 157 7.60 7.26 6.60
CA GLY A 157 8.38 6.11 7.06
C GLY A 157 9.41 6.44 8.16
N ASN A 158 10.11 7.57 8.04
CA ASN A 158 11.08 8.01 9.07
C ASN A 158 10.40 8.36 10.39
N VAL A 159 9.20 8.96 10.37
CA VAL A 159 8.40 9.25 11.57
C VAL A 159 8.02 7.95 12.28
N GLU A 160 7.50 6.97 11.55
CA GLU A 160 7.10 5.67 12.10
C GLU A 160 8.29 4.88 12.69
N MET A 161 9.48 5.07 12.13
CA MET A 161 10.72 4.47 12.64
C MET A 161 11.38 5.28 13.77
N GLY A 162 10.84 6.45 14.16
CA GLY A 162 11.43 7.34 15.16
C GLY A 162 12.67 8.11 14.68
N ASN A 163 12.94 8.13 13.38
CA ASN A 163 14.08 8.81 12.76
C ASN A 163 13.74 10.28 12.47
N TYR A 164 13.41 11.04 13.50
CA TYR A 164 12.81 12.38 13.35
C TYR A 164 13.71 13.38 12.63
N ASP A 165 15.03 13.37 12.86
CA ASP A 165 15.96 14.25 12.16
C ASP A 165 15.97 14.00 10.65
N SER A 166 15.90 12.73 10.23
CA SER A 166 15.76 12.35 8.82
C SER A 166 14.40 12.77 8.26
N ALA A 167 13.33 12.65 9.06
CA ALA A 167 12.00 13.09 8.65
C ALA A 167 11.96 14.61 8.40
N VAL A 168 12.62 15.42 9.25
CA VAL A 168 12.72 16.86 9.07
C VAL A 168 13.50 17.19 7.79
N ALA A 169 14.66 16.55 7.57
CA ALA A 169 15.45 16.78 6.35
C ALA A 169 14.68 16.43 5.07
N ASP A 170 13.93 15.31 5.07
CA ASP A 170 13.09 14.91 3.95
C ASP A 170 11.90 15.87 3.75
N ALA A 171 11.28 16.38 4.84
CA ALA A 171 10.21 17.38 4.76
C ALA A 171 10.69 18.72 4.19
N ASP A 172 11.86 19.21 4.62
CA ASP A 172 12.48 20.42 4.09
C ASP A 172 12.77 20.27 2.59
N LYS A 173 13.28 19.10 2.21
CA LYS A 173 13.52 18.81 0.79
C LYS A 173 12.22 18.76 -0.01
N MET A 174 11.18 18.13 0.52
CA MET A 174 9.85 18.11 -0.08
C MET A 174 9.31 19.53 -0.31
N LEU A 175 9.38 20.38 0.72
CA LEU A 175 8.96 21.80 0.65
C LEU A 175 9.76 22.58 -0.39
N SER A 176 11.08 22.36 -0.49
CA SER A 176 11.93 23.03 -1.48
C SER A 176 11.58 22.68 -2.94
N ILE A 177 11.04 21.47 -3.17
CA ILE A 177 10.64 21.00 -4.50
C ILE A 177 9.22 21.46 -4.82
N ARG A 178 8.31 21.25 -3.86
CA ARG A 178 6.89 21.53 -4.06
C ARG A 178 6.21 21.97 -2.76
N PRO A 179 6.08 23.30 -2.54
CA PRO A 179 5.36 23.86 -1.41
C PRO A 179 3.83 23.76 -1.69
N ASP A 180 3.20 22.66 -1.25
CA ASP A 180 1.78 22.42 -1.41
C ASP A 180 1.14 21.96 -0.08
N ILE A 181 -0.18 21.69 -0.08
CA ILE A 181 -0.92 21.20 1.08
C ILE A 181 -0.26 19.99 1.73
N ARG A 182 0.32 19.09 0.95
CA ARG A 182 0.93 17.83 1.46
C ARG A 182 2.24 18.09 2.19
N SER A 183 3.07 18.99 1.66
CA SER A 183 4.35 19.35 2.27
C SER A 183 4.18 20.19 3.52
N TYR A 184 3.29 21.19 3.48
CA TYR A 184 2.98 22.01 4.65
C TYR A 184 2.30 21.20 5.79
N SER A 185 1.42 20.25 5.46
CA SER A 185 0.80 19.40 6.49
C SER A 185 1.83 18.53 7.21
N ARG A 186 2.83 17.98 6.49
CA ARG A 186 3.90 17.21 7.12
C ARG A 186 4.84 18.09 7.97
N ALA A 187 5.17 19.29 7.47
CA ALA A 187 5.95 20.24 8.25
C ALA A 187 5.21 20.65 9.54
N SER A 188 3.89 20.87 9.47
CA SER A 188 3.06 21.15 10.64
C SER A 188 3.13 20.00 11.65
N TYR A 189 2.92 18.76 11.20
CA TYR A 189 2.96 17.57 12.06
C TYR A 189 4.32 17.38 12.74
N LEU A 190 5.43 17.55 12.01
CA LEU A 190 6.76 17.44 12.59
C LEU A 190 7.01 18.53 13.63
N ARG A 191 6.60 19.77 13.39
CA ARG A 191 6.70 20.88 14.37
C ARG A 191 5.91 20.57 15.64
N GLU A 192 4.72 19.99 15.50
CA GLU A 192 3.91 19.55 16.64
C GLU A 192 4.65 18.49 17.49
N ILE A 193 5.27 17.47 16.85
CA ILE A 193 6.08 16.45 17.53
C ILE A 193 7.23 17.10 18.35
N TYR A 194 7.86 18.15 17.81
CA TYR A 194 8.93 18.90 18.49
C TYR A 194 8.42 19.94 19.51
N GLY A 195 7.10 20.06 19.70
CA GLY A 195 6.50 21.01 20.64
C GLY A 195 6.46 22.46 20.16
N ASP A 196 6.81 22.73 18.89
CA ASP A 196 6.64 24.04 18.25
C ASP A 196 5.20 24.22 17.74
N TYR A 197 4.27 24.35 18.66
CA TYR A 197 2.85 24.48 18.33
C TYR A 197 2.53 25.74 17.52
N LYS A 198 3.28 26.84 17.73
CA LYS A 198 3.09 28.08 16.96
C LYS A 198 3.47 27.86 15.51
N GLY A 199 4.64 27.30 15.26
CA GLY A 199 5.09 27.01 13.90
C GLY A 199 4.24 25.92 13.23
N ALA A 200 3.70 24.97 14.00
CA ALA A 200 2.76 23.98 13.47
C ALA A 200 1.47 24.63 12.95
N ILE A 201 0.89 25.57 13.72
CA ILE A 201 -0.29 26.36 13.28
C ILE A 201 0.01 27.16 12.02
N GLU A 202 1.15 27.88 11.98
CA GLU A 202 1.57 28.65 10.81
C GLU A 202 1.70 27.76 9.56
N ALA A 203 2.36 26.60 9.69
CA ALA A 203 2.49 25.64 8.58
C ALA A 203 1.13 25.08 8.12
N MET A 204 0.22 24.80 9.05
CA MET A 204 -1.13 24.34 8.69
C MET A 204 -1.95 25.44 7.98
N GLN A 205 -1.80 26.70 8.36
CA GLN A 205 -2.42 27.84 7.67
C GLN A 205 -1.89 27.96 6.22
N MET A 206 -0.58 27.72 6.01
CA MET A 206 -0.02 27.65 4.66
C MET A 206 -0.58 26.47 3.86
N ALA A 207 -0.80 25.31 4.50
CA ALA A 207 -1.43 24.17 3.87
C ALA A 207 -2.85 24.48 3.39
N VAL A 208 -3.67 25.14 4.24
CA VAL A 208 -5.03 25.58 3.88
C VAL A 208 -5.00 26.55 2.72
N SER A 209 -4.09 27.56 2.77
CA SER A 209 -3.97 28.55 1.71
C SER A 209 -3.51 27.98 0.38
N ALA A 210 -2.68 26.92 0.41
CA ALA A 210 -2.18 26.24 -0.78
C ALA A 210 -3.20 25.26 -1.39
N GLY A 211 -4.27 24.92 -0.66
CA GLY A 211 -5.33 24.01 -1.11
C GLY A 211 -6.64 24.72 -1.52
N ALA A 212 -6.71 26.05 -1.40
CA ALA A 212 -7.89 26.87 -1.68
C ALA A 212 -8.06 27.24 -3.18
#